data_2e4e4cf76d4483f462d5cf9713cfdd0f
#
_entry.id   2e4e4cf76d4483f462d5cf9713cfdd0f
#
_cell.length_a   1.000
_cell.length_b   1.000
_cell.length_c   1.000
_cell.angle_alpha   90.00
_cell.angle_beta   90.00
_cell.angle_gamma   90.00
#
_symmetry.space_group_name_H-M   'P 1'
#
loop_
_entity.id
_entity.type
_entity.pdbx_description
1 polymer ?
#
loop_
_entity_poly.entity_id
_entity_poly.type
_entity_poly.pdbx_seq_one_letter_code
_entity_poly.pdbx_strand_id
1 'polypeptide(L)'
;MKIAQIVCVYPPYAGGIGTSAIQFAKTLSTDHEVMTFTPVIKDAPASAEDKHVTRLKPLLSHGHGALLLQLFCRLNKYDAIYLHYPFFGTAEIVWLYKIFHKKTRLIIHYHMDVRGLSLIAKILSWPSRLTKNCLFNQADKITCGSLDYIANSQIAKYYKNHPNKFVEIPFGVDTEKFKPLDNRIESKIKTILFVGGLDQAHYFKGIDYLLEAASQLPFSNWQLNIAGAGNLQKQYEEQAKDLGMADKVKFLGKLNANELAEIYRSADLFVLPSINSNEAFGIVLLEAMASGVPVIASNLPGVRTVFQNGIEGLTIKPANANDLKEKITKILTDPELQKKMAQAARRLAIEKYSLAKVDNQLLDVWKN
;
A
#
# COMPACT_ATOMS: atom_id res chain seq x y z
N MET A 1 -21.80 11.38 -13.23
CA MET A 1 -20.84 11.22 -14.35
C MET A 1 -20.58 9.74 -14.59
N LYS A 2 -20.19 9.37 -15.82
CA LYS A 2 -19.64 8.05 -16.11
C LYS A 2 -18.13 8.09 -16.01
N ILE A 3 -17.57 7.28 -15.13
CA ILE A 3 -16.13 7.26 -14.83
C ILE A 3 -15.52 5.96 -15.32
N ALA A 4 -14.45 6.05 -16.13
CA ALA A 4 -13.60 4.93 -16.48
C ALA A 4 -12.43 4.86 -15.48
N GLN A 5 -12.47 3.94 -14.52
CA GLN A 5 -11.33 3.64 -13.67
C GLN A 5 -10.40 2.67 -14.40
N ILE A 6 -9.11 2.98 -14.49
CA ILE A 6 -8.12 2.19 -15.23
C ILE A 6 -7.01 1.78 -14.28
N VAL A 7 -6.81 0.49 -14.08
CA VAL A 7 -5.84 -0.06 -13.12
C VAL A 7 -5.10 -1.28 -13.65
N CYS A 8 -3.81 -1.39 -13.34
CA CYS A 8 -2.96 -2.47 -13.84
C CYS A 8 -3.22 -3.84 -13.18
N VAL A 9 -3.75 -3.85 -11.95
CA VAL A 9 -4.09 -5.05 -11.20
C VAL A 9 -5.40 -4.86 -10.45
N TYR A 10 -6.22 -5.89 -10.42
CA TYR A 10 -7.52 -5.89 -9.74
C TYR A 10 -7.82 -7.30 -9.23
N PRO A 11 -8.56 -7.49 -8.14
CA PRO A 11 -8.89 -8.83 -7.66
C PRO A 11 -9.40 -9.78 -8.75
N PRO A 12 -9.09 -11.07 -8.63
CA PRO A 12 -8.60 -11.79 -7.43
C PRO A 12 -7.10 -11.64 -7.15
N TYR A 13 -6.36 -10.84 -7.92
CA TYR A 13 -4.95 -10.57 -7.61
C TYR A 13 -4.82 -9.70 -6.36
N ALA A 14 -4.10 -10.20 -5.34
CA ALA A 14 -3.88 -9.48 -4.10
C ALA A 14 -2.74 -8.45 -4.23
N GLY A 15 -2.95 -7.23 -3.75
CA GLY A 15 -1.92 -6.18 -3.73
C GLY A 15 -2.51 -4.82 -3.38
N GLY A 16 -1.69 -3.93 -2.84
CA GLY A 16 -2.13 -2.62 -2.36
C GLY A 16 -2.83 -1.76 -3.42
N ILE A 17 -2.35 -1.80 -4.67
CA ILE A 17 -2.96 -1.05 -5.79
C ILE A 17 -4.38 -1.57 -6.08
N GLY A 18 -4.56 -2.89 -6.14
CA GLY A 18 -5.87 -3.50 -6.39
C GLY A 18 -6.87 -3.22 -5.26
N THR A 19 -6.41 -3.31 -4.02
CA THR A 19 -7.22 -3.04 -2.83
C THR A 19 -7.69 -1.58 -2.80
N SER A 20 -6.81 -0.62 -3.05
CA SER A 20 -7.18 0.80 -3.12
C SER A 20 -8.10 1.10 -4.30
N ALA A 21 -7.89 0.46 -5.46
CA ALA A 21 -8.75 0.63 -6.62
C ALA A 21 -10.19 0.17 -6.35
N ILE A 22 -10.39 -0.94 -5.62
CA ILE A 22 -11.73 -1.39 -5.19
C ILE A 22 -12.36 -0.35 -4.28
N GLN A 23 -11.64 0.10 -3.26
CA GLN A 23 -12.15 1.11 -2.33
C GLN A 23 -12.58 2.37 -3.09
N PHE A 24 -11.72 2.89 -3.96
CA PHE A 24 -12.01 4.10 -4.73
C PHE A 24 -13.20 3.90 -5.70
N ALA A 25 -13.27 2.74 -6.38
CA ALA A 25 -14.43 2.43 -7.22
C ALA A 25 -15.73 2.39 -6.41
N LYS A 26 -15.72 1.73 -5.24
CA LYS A 26 -16.87 1.65 -4.33
C LYS A 26 -17.31 3.03 -3.86
N THR A 27 -16.37 3.86 -3.43
CA THR A 27 -16.62 5.23 -2.98
C THR A 27 -17.22 6.08 -4.09
N LEU A 28 -16.60 6.07 -5.28
CA LEU A 28 -17.09 6.86 -6.41
C LEU A 28 -18.44 6.37 -6.94
N SER A 29 -18.76 5.09 -6.75
CA SER A 29 -20.04 4.51 -7.17
C SER A 29 -21.24 4.97 -6.32
N THR A 30 -21.01 5.70 -5.23
CA THR A 30 -22.12 6.33 -4.47
C THR A 30 -22.80 7.45 -5.27
N ASP A 31 -22.01 8.20 -6.05
CA ASP A 31 -22.48 9.41 -6.75
C ASP A 31 -22.32 9.32 -8.27
N HIS A 32 -21.63 8.30 -8.78
CA HIS A 32 -21.22 8.18 -10.18
C HIS A 32 -21.39 6.75 -10.70
N GLU A 33 -21.51 6.61 -12.03
CA GLU A 33 -21.43 5.31 -12.71
C GLU A 33 -19.96 4.98 -12.97
N VAL A 34 -19.41 3.99 -12.26
CA VAL A 34 -17.99 3.63 -12.37
C VAL A 34 -17.83 2.30 -13.07
N MET A 35 -16.97 2.26 -14.10
CA MET A 35 -16.54 1.03 -14.75
C MET A 35 -15.02 0.88 -14.60
N THR A 36 -14.57 -0.23 -14.04
CA THR A 36 -13.15 -0.53 -13.88
C THR A 36 -12.62 -1.33 -15.06
N PHE A 37 -11.57 -0.82 -15.70
CA PHE A 37 -10.82 -1.50 -16.76
C PHE A 37 -9.50 -2.01 -16.22
N THR A 38 -9.26 -3.31 -16.41
CA THR A 38 -8.03 -3.99 -15.96
C THR A 38 -7.62 -5.04 -17.00
N PRO A 39 -6.35 -5.41 -17.11
CA PRO A 39 -5.95 -6.49 -18.01
C PRO A 39 -6.45 -7.86 -17.54
N VAL A 40 -6.68 -8.76 -18.49
CA VAL A 40 -6.78 -10.19 -18.20
C VAL A 40 -5.41 -10.67 -17.73
N ILE A 41 -5.34 -11.24 -16.54
CA ILE A 41 -4.13 -11.86 -15.99
C ILE A 41 -4.25 -13.36 -16.29
N LYS A 42 -3.21 -13.95 -16.94
CA LYS A 42 -3.12 -15.39 -17.12
C LYS A 42 -3.06 -16.05 -15.74
N ASP A 43 -3.74 -17.17 -15.60
CA ASP A 43 -3.78 -17.99 -14.39
C ASP A 43 -4.47 -17.32 -13.16
N ALA A 44 -5.17 -16.20 -13.35
CA ALA A 44 -6.03 -15.69 -12.30
C ALA A 44 -7.24 -16.63 -12.10
N PRO A 45 -7.62 -16.99 -10.85
CA PRO A 45 -8.81 -17.76 -10.59
C PRO A 45 -10.04 -17.06 -11.20
N ALA A 46 -11.00 -17.84 -11.70
CA ALA A 46 -12.25 -17.29 -12.20
C ALA A 46 -12.90 -16.46 -11.07
N SER A 47 -12.95 -15.15 -11.25
CA SER A 47 -13.74 -14.30 -10.36
C SER A 47 -15.19 -14.34 -10.81
N ALA A 48 -16.13 -14.28 -9.87
CA ALA A 48 -17.52 -13.97 -10.20
C ALA A 48 -17.54 -12.73 -11.09
N GLU A 49 -18.33 -12.79 -12.18
CA GLU A 49 -18.47 -11.65 -13.10
C GLU A 49 -18.96 -10.43 -12.32
N ASP A 50 -18.06 -9.50 -12.08
CA ASP A 50 -18.42 -8.20 -11.53
C ASP A 50 -18.88 -7.32 -12.70
N LYS A 51 -20.16 -6.96 -12.70
CA LYS A 51 -20.79 -6.11 -13.74
C LYS A 51 -20.09 -4.75 -13.90
N HIS A 52 -19.34 -4.32 -12.90
CA HIS A 52 -18.61 -3.07 -12.89
C HIS A 52 -17.12 -3.23 -13.25
N VAL A 53 -16.69 -4.41 -13.69
CA VAL A 53 -15.31 -4.68 -14.08
C VAL A 53 -15.23 -5.24 -15.49
N THR A 54 -14.48 -4.59 -16.35
CA THR A 54 -14.18 -5.08 -17.69
C THR A 54 -12.71 -5.50 -17.78
N ARG A 55 -12.47 -6.80 -17.98
CA ARG A 55 -11.13 -7.34 -18.18
C ARG A 55 -10.78 -7.33 -19.66
N LEU A 56 -9.71 -6.63 -20.01
CA LEU A 56 -9.28 -6.46 -21.40
C LEU A 56 -8.08 -7.35 -21.71
N LYS A 57 -8.13 -8.07 -22.86
CA LYS A 57 -6.99 -8.86 -23.31
C LYS A 57 -5.87 -7.91 -23.79
N PRO A 58 -4.67 -7.94 -23.19
CA PRO A 58 -3.57 -7.09 -23.62
C PRO A 58 -3.01 -7.55 -24.97
N LEU A 59 -2.57 -6.60 -25.81
CA LEU A 59 -1.77 -6.91 -27.01
C LEU A 59 -0.37 -7.40 -26.58
N LEU A 60 0.23 -6.72 -25.62
CA LEU A 60 1.52 -7.06 -25.00
C LEU A 60 1.38 -6.87 -23.49
N SER A 61 2.03 -7.74 -22.71
CA SER A 61 2.12 -7.59 -21.26
C SER A 61 3.45 -8.08 -20.73
N HIS A 62 3.96 -7.38 -19.69
CA HIS A 62 5.15 -7.78 -18.95
C HIS A 62 5.04 -7.27 -17.50
N GLY A 63 5.07 -8.20 -16.53
CA GLY A 63 4.77 -7.87 -15.14
C GLY A 63 3.38 -7.24 -15.00
N HIS A 64 3.30 -6.07 -14.39
CA HIS A 64 2.05 -5.30 -14.27
C HIS A 64 1.82 -4.29 -15.43
N GLY A 65 2.74 -4.20 -16.38
CA GLY A 65 2.56 -3.40 -17.60
C GLY A 65 1.73 -4.16 -18.64
N ALA A 66 0.82 -3.46 -19.31
CA ALA A 66 -0.02 -4.03 -20.36
C ALA A 66 -0.43 -2.97 -21.38
N LEU A 67 -0.45 -3.34 -22.67
CA LEU A 67 -0.90 -2.48 -23.74
C LEU A 67 -2.34 -2.83 -24.12
N LEU A 68 -3.28 -1.98 -23.73
CA LEU A 68 -4.73 -2.19 -23.88
C LEU A 68 -5.29 -1.28 -25.00
N LEU A 69 -4.95 -1.55 -26.28
CA LEU A 69 -5.33 -0.70 -27.43
C LEU A 69 -6.84 -0.48 -27.54
N GLN A 70 -7.64 -1.53 -27.26
CA GLN A 70 -9.10 -1.43 -27.34
C GLN A 70 -9.73 -0.45 -26.34
N LEU A 71 -8.94 0.00 -25.34
CA LEU A 71 -9.38 0.99 -24.36
C LEU A 71 -9.66 2.34 -25.07
N PHE A 72 -8.86 2.72 -26.06
CA PHE A 72 -9.00 3.98 -26.78
C PHE A 72 -10.44 4.23 -27.28
N CYS A 73 -11.03 3.26 -27.96
CA CYS A 73 -12.42 3.39 -28.46
C CYS A 73 -13.47 3.28 -27.34
N ARG A 74 -13.16 2.54 -26.27
CA ARG A 74 -14.11 2.35 -25.18
C ARG A 74 -14.29 3.59 -24.32
N LEU A 75 -13.25 4.41 -24.19
CA LEU A 75 -13.25 5.64 -23.38
C LEU A 75 -14.26 6.70 -23.89
N ASN A 76 -14.68 6.65 -25.14
CA ASN A 76 -15.66 7.61 -25.72
C ASN A 76 -17.02 7.64 -24.99
N LYS A 77 -17.31 6.62 -24.14
CA LYS A 77 -18.58 6.48 -23.40
C LYS A 77 -18.50 7.11 -22.00
N TYR A 78 -17.35 7.66 -21.62
CA TYR A 78 -17.08 8.15 -20.26
C TYR A 78 -16.81 9.64 -20.24
N ASP A 79 -17.35 10.30 -19.23
CA ASP A 79 -17.15 11.73 -18.98
C ASP A 79 -15.78 11.99 -18.36
N ALA A 80 -15.27 11.02 -17.60
CA ALA A 80 -14.01 11.14 -16.88
C ALA A 80 -13.23 9.82 -16.83
N ILE A 81 -11.91 9.97 -16.69
CA ILE A 81 -10.94 8.90 -16.55
C ILE A 81 -10.26 9.01 -15.18
N TYR A 82 -10.23 7.92 -14.42
CA TYR A 82 -9.44 7.77 -13.21
C TYR A 82 -8.33 6.76 -13.46
N LEU A 83 -7.12 7.25 -13.76
CA LEU A 83 -5.97 6.41 -14.09
C LEU A 83 -5.13 6.13 -12.85
N HIS A 84 -5.00 4.87 -12.46
CA HIS A 84 -4.04 4.42 -11.45
C HIS A 84 -2.65 4.30 -12.08
N TYR A 85 -1.73 5.14 -11.67
CA TYR A 85 -0.38 5.22 -12.21
C TYR A 85 0.66 4.72 -11.18
N PRO A 86 1.70 3.95 -11.61
CA PRO A 86 2.07 3.64 -12.98
C PRO A 86 1.27 2.49 -13.60
N PHE A 87 0.97 2.63 -14.88
CA PHE A 87 0.41 1.57 -15.70
C PHE A 87 1.03 1.63 -17.10
N PHE A 88 2.25 1.12 -17.23
CA PHE A 88 3.02 1.16 -18.47
C PHE A 88 2.30 0.47 -19.64
N GLY A 89 2.33 1.08 -20.83
CA GLY A 89 1.61 0.68 -22.03
C GLY A 89 0.20 1.26 -22.11
N THR A 90 -0.56 1.22 -21.05
CA THR A 90 -1.94 1.74 -21.03
C THR A 90 -2.01 3.25 -20.72
N ALA A 91 -1.11 3.76 -19.88
CA ALA A 91 -1.02 5.20 -19.61
C ALA A 91 -0.77 6.00 -20.89
N GLU A 92 0.00 5.46 -21.85
CA GLU A 92 0.24 6.05 -23.17
C GLU A 92 -1.02 6.08 -24.03
N ILE A 93 -1.87 5.06 -23.94
CA ILE A 93 -3.18 5.05 -24.61
C ILE A 93 -4.09 6.13 -24.03
N VAL A 94 -4.10 6.32 -22.71
CA VAL A 94 -4.86 7.38 -22.05
C VAL A 94 -4.33 8.76 -22.48
N TRP A 95 -3.01 8.95 -22.53
CA TRP A 95 -2.38 10.17 -23.02
C TRP A 95 -2.77 10.47 -24.46
N LEU A 96 -2.69 9.48 -25.36
CA LEU A 96 -3.07 9.61 -26.75
C LEU A 96 -4.56 9.94 -26.89
N TYR A 97 -5.42 9.27 -26.12
CA TYR A 97 -6.85 9.56 -26.10
C TYR A 97 -7.12 11.02 -25.72
N LYS A 98 -6.46 11.54 -24.71
CA LYS A 98 -6.62 12.93 -24.24
C LYS A 98 -6.18 13.99 -25.24
N ILE A 99 -5.27 13.67 -26.17
CA ILE A 99 -4.89 14.62 -27.27
C ILE A 99 -6.11 14.96 -28.12
N PHE A 100 -6.94 13.96 -28.44
CA PHE A 100 -8.12 14.12 -29.28
C PHE A 100 -9.40 14.46 -28.48
N HIS A 101 -9.46 14.11 -27.19
CA HIS A 101 -10.64 14.27 -26.34
C HIS A 101 -10.34 15.15 -25.13
N LYS A 102 -10.00 16.42 -25.38
CA LYS A 102 -9.57 17.39 -24.36
C LYS A 102 -10.62 17.64 -23.27
N LYS A 103 -11.91 17.49 -23.58
CA LYS A 103 -13.02 17.73 -22.65
C LYS A 103 -13.22 16.62 -21.62
N THR A 104 -12.77 15.39 -21.91
CA THR A 104 -12.86 14.28 -20.95
C THR A 104 -11.99 14.60 -19.73
N ARG A 105 -12.56 14.61 -18.53
CA ARG A 105 -11.80 14.87 -17.29
C ARG A 105 -10.79 13.76 -17.05
N LEU A 106 -9.58 14.09 -16.62
CA LEU A 106 -8.53 13.12 -16.29
C LEU A 106 -8.00 13.37 -14.89
N ILE A 107 -8.23 12.41 -13.99
CA ILE A 107 -7.59 12.36 -12.68
C ILE A 107 -6.64 11.18 -12.67
N ILE A 108 -5.42 11.40 -12.15
CA ILE A 108 -4.40 10.36 -12.04
C ILE A 108 -4.17 10.10 -10.56
N HIS A 109 -4.23 8.83 -10.12
CA HIS A 109 -3.74 8.43 -8.80
C HIS A 109 -2.32 7.88 -8.91
N TYR A 110 -1.37 8.61 -8.33
CA TYR A 110 0.04 8.20 -8.31
C TYR A 110 0.29 7.32 -7.09
N HIS A 111 0.46 6.02 -7.30
CA HIS A 111 0.67 5.06 -6.20
C HIS A 111 2.11 5.05 -5.70
N MET A 112 3.07 4.88 -6.60
CA MET A 112 4.47 4.70 -6.26
C MET A 112 5.39 4.82 -7.46
N ASP A 113 6.68 4.99 -7.20
CA ASP A 113 7.72 4.83 -8.20
C ASP A 113 7.91 3.34 -8.56
N VAL A 114 8.30 3.07 -9.79
CA VAL A 114 8.78 1.74 -10.16
C VAL A 114 10.31 1.76 -10.22
N ARG A 115 10.94 0.93 -9.39
CA ARG A 115 12.40 0.80 -9.27
C ARG A 115 12.82 -0.64 -9.49
N GLY A 116 14.11 -0.86 -9.76
CA GLY A 116 14.65 -2.23 -9.91
C GLY A 116 14.17 -2.97 -11.17
N LEU A 117 13.75 -2.25 -12.21
CA LEU A 117 13.28 -2.88 -13.45
C LEU A 117 14.39 -3.70 -14.11
N SER A 118 14.04 -4.89 -14.61
CA SER A 118 14.87 -5.69 -15.51
C SER A 118 15.20 -4.91 -16.80
N LEU A 119 16.20 -5.34 -17.55
CA LEU A 119 16.59 -4.68 -18.80
C LEU A 119 15.42 -4.63 -19.79
N ILE A 120 14.67 -5.72 -19.94
CA ILE A 120 13.47 -5.79 -20.79
C ILE A 120 12.42 -4.78 -20.32
N ALA A 121 12.13 -4.76 -19.02
CA ALA A 121 11.15 -3.81 -18.45
C ALA A 121 11.59 -2.34 -18.60
N LYS A 122 12.90 -2.05 -18.54
CA LYS A 122 13.45 -0.71 -18.82
C LYS A 122 13.20 -0.29 -20.28
N ILE A 123 13.39 -1.20 -21.24
CA ILE A 123 13.13 -0.94 -22.67
C ILE A 123 11.62 -0.73 -22.89
N LEU A 124 10.78 -1.61 -22.36
CA LEU A 124 9.32 -1.51 -22.51
C LEU A 124 8.71 -0.29 -21.81
N SER A 125 9.33 0.21 -20.73
CA SER A 125 8.89 1.42 -20.03
C SER A 125 9.46 2.72 -20.60
N TRP A 126 10.34 2.66 -21.61
CA TRP A 126 10.96 3.86 -22.20
C TRP A 126 9.94 4.85 -22.78
N PRO A 127 8.88 4.43 -23.54
CA PRO A 127 7.86 5.37 -24.01
C PRO A 127 7.19 6.15 -22.85
N SER A 128 6.91 5.48 -21.73
CA SER A 128 6.31 6.10 -20.55
C SER A 128 7.18 7.21 -19.94
N ARG A 129 8.50 7.09 -20.04
CA ARG A 129 9.42 8.15 -19.56
C ARG A 129 9.32 9.41 -20.38
N LEU A 130 9.06 9.30 -21.69
CA LEU A 130 8.92 10.43 -22.60
C LEU A 130 7.55 11.08 -22.47
N THR A 131 6.49 10.28 -22.36
CA THR A 131 5.10 10.76 -22.35
C THR A 131 4.59 11.14 -20.97
N LYS A 132 5.26 10.72 -19.89
CA LYS A 132 4.83 10.95 -18.49
C LYS A 132 4.46 12.39 -18.20
N ASN A 133 5.35 13.34 -18.50
CA ASN A 133 5.08 14.75 -18.22
C ASN A 133 3.96 15.31 -19.12
N CYS A 134 3.84 14.84 -20.36
CA CYS A 134 2.74 15.21 -21.24
C CYS A 134 1.40 14.69 -20.71
N LEU A 135 1.35 13.46 -20.23
CA LEU A 135 0.18 12.89 -19.58
C LEU A 135 -0.21 13.68 -18.31
N PHE A 136 0.77 13.99 -17.45
CA PHE A 136 0.53 14.75 -16.21
C PHE A 136 0.08 16.20 -16.50
N ASN A 137 0.57 16.81 -17.58
CA ASN A 137 0.10 18.13 -18.01
C ASN A 137 -1.36 18.11 -18.43
N GLN A 138 -1.85 17.00 -19.00
CA GLN A 138 -3.25 16.83 -19.41
C GLN A 138 -4.16 16.42 -18.23
N ALA A 139 -3.60 16.01 -17.10
CA ALA A 139 -4.40 15.70 -15.92
C ALA A 139 -4.97 16.97 -15.29
N ASP A 140 -6.23 16.92 -14.89
CA ASP A 140 -6.89 17.98 -14.15
C ASP A 140 -6.40 17.99 -12.70
N LYS A 141 -6.27 16.80 -12.09
CA LYS A 141 -5.68 16.58 -10.75
C LYS A 141 -4.82 15.31 -10.75
N ILE A 142 -3.85 15.30 -9.85
CA ILE A 142 -3.02 14.13 -9.53
C ILE A 142 -3.20 13.84 -8.04
N THR A 143 -3.86 12.74 -7.70
CA THR A 143 -4.03 12.30 -6.32
C THR A 143 -2.89 11.37 -5.92
N CYS A 144 -2.55 11.32 -4.64
CA CYS A 144 -1.49 10.46 -4.10
C CYS A 144 -1.74 10.15 -2.63
N GLY A 145 -1.16 9.06 -2.12
CA GLY A 145 -1.29 8.69 -0.71
C GLY A 145 -0.53 9.62 0.25
N SER A 146 0.57 10.26 -0.22
CA SER A 146 1.37 11.18 0.57
C SER A 146 2.12 12.18 -0.30
N LEU A 147 2.00 13.47 0.02
CA LEU A 147 2.78 14.53 -0.64
C LEU A 147 4.27 14.46 -0.26
N ASP A 148 4.61 13.98 0.93
CA ASP A 148 6.00 13.72 1.33
C ASP A 148 6.64 12.66 0.43
N TYR A 149 5.90 11.58 0.09
CA TYR A 149 6.37 10.61 -0.90
C TYR A 149 6.62 11.26 -2.25
N ILE A 150 5.67 12.05 -2.75
CA ILE A 150 5.78 12.74 -4.04
C ILE A 150 6.98 13.67 -4.08
N ALA A 151 7.21 14.43 -3.01
CA ALA A 151 8.35 15.35 -2.92
C ALA A 151 9.73 14.65 -2.95
N ASN A 152 9.77 13.34 -2.68
CA ASN A 152 10.98 12.51 -2.69
C ASN A 152 10.99 11.45 -3.80
N SER A 153 10.01 11.49 -4.72
CA SER A 153 9.80 10.50 -5.79
C SER A 153 10.47 10.91 -7.11
N GLN A 154 10.34 10.03 -8.12
CA GLN A 154 10.80 10.32 -9.49
C GLN A 154 10.05 11.49 -10.16
N ILE A 155 8.97 11.98 -9.57
CA ILE A 155 8.19 13.12 -10.07
C ILE A 155 8.32 14.37 -9.19
N ALA A 156 9.24 14.38 -8.22
CA ALA A 156 9.47 15.49 -7.31
C ALA A 156 9.67 16.84 -8.05
N LYS A 157 10.46 16.83 -9.13
CA LYS A 157 10.66 18.02 -9.96
C LYS A 157 9.36 18.52 -10.62
N TYR A 158 8.52 17.59 -11.09
CA TYR A 158 7.22 17.93 -11.66
C TYR A 158 6.29 18.51 -10.60
N TYR A 159 6.23 17.88 -9.44
CA TYR A 159 5.47 18.35 -8.28
C TYR A 159 5.89 19.77 -7.86
N LYS A 160 7.18 20.03 -7.72
CA LYS A 160 7.71 21.36 -7.37
C LYS A 160 7.22 22.45 -8.32
N ASN A 161 7.10 22.14 -9.61
CA ASN A 161 6.67 23.11 -10.63
C ASN A 161 5.15 23.23 -10.73
N HIS A 162 4.38 22.23 -10.27
CA HIS A 162 2.91 22.17 -10.42
C HIS A 162 2.23 21.72 -9.12
N PRO A 163 2.52 22.33 -7.95
CA PRO A 163 2.02 21.83 -6.66
C PRO A 163 0.49 21.81 -6.58
N ASN A 164 -0.18 22.77 -7.22
CA ASN A 164 -1.65 22.90 -7.19
C ASN A 164 -2.40 21.81 -7.96
N LYS A 165 -1.69 20.98 -8.74
CA LYS A 165 -2.28 19.80 -9.39
C LYS A 165 -2.39 18.63 -8.45
N PHE A 166 -1.61 18.61 -7.37
CA PHE A 166 -1.53 17.48 -6.46
C PHE A 166 -2.50 17.61 -5.29
N VAL A 167 -3.15 16.50 -4.97
CA VAL A 167 -4.06 16.38 -3.82
C VAL A 167 -3.69 15.12 -3.05
N GLU A 168 -3.43 15.27 -1.75
CA GLU A 168 -3.20 14.12 -0.87
C GLU A 168 -4.53 13.46 -0.53
N ILE A 169 -4.65 12.20 -0.87
CA ILE A 169 -5.75 11.30 -0.49
C ILE A 169 -5.09 10.07 0.12
N PRO A 170 -4.97 9.99 1.44
CA PRO A 170 -4.37 8.84 2.10
C PRO A 170 -5.23 7.58 1.87
N PHE A 171 -4.67 6.42 2.15
CA PHE A 171 -5.46 5.20 2.13
C PHE A 171 -6.35 5.12 3.37
N GLY A 172 -7.53 4.53 3.20
CA GLY A 172 -8.48 4.31 4.27
C GLY A 172 -8.36 2.92 4.89
N VAL A 173 -8.81 2.80 6.13
CA VAL A 173 -8.92 1.54 6.86
C VAL A 173 -10.33 1.35 7.41
N ASP A 174 -10.83 0.12 7.35
CA ASP A 174 -12.10 -0.26 7.97
C ASP A 174 -11.90 -0.37 9.50
N THR A 175 -12.26 0.69 10.21
CA THR A 175 -12.09 0.80 11.67
C THR A 175 -13.08 -0.05 12.48
N GLU A 176 -14.13 -0.60 11.85
CA GLU A 176 -15.04 -1.57 12.49
C GLU A 176 -14.51 -2.98 12.39
N LYS A 177 -13.89 -3.32 11.28
CA LYS A 177 -13.22 -4.60 11.09
C LYS A 177 -11.92 -4.68 11.88
N PHE A 178 -11.06 -3.69 11.75
CA PHE A 178 -9.83 -3.55 12.50
C PHE A 178 -10.08 -2.70 13.74
N LYS A 179 -10.36 -3.36 14.86
CA LYS A 179 -10.60 -2.70 16.15
C LYS A 179 -10.00 -3.51 17.30
N PRO A 180 -9.67 -2.86 18.42
CA PRO A 180 -9.19 -3.56 19.60
C PRO A 180 -10.21 -4.59 20.12
N LEU A 181 -9.74 -5.57 20.89
CA LEU A 181 -10.62 -6.42 21.71
C LEU A 181 -11.07 -5.63 22.94
N ASP A 182 -12.37 -5.68 23.25
CA ASP A 182 -12.94 -4.98 24.42
C ASP A 182 -12.32 -5.43 25.73
N ASN A 183 -11.99 -6.73 25.85
CA ASN A 183 -11.42 -7.36 27.05
C ASN A 183 -10.18 -8.18 26.68
N ARG A 184 -9.14 -7.54 26.16
CA ARG A 184 -7.89 -8.23 25.86
C ARG A 184 -7.21 -8.67 27.14
N ILE A 185 -7.07 -9.99 27.33
CA ILE A 185 -6.28 -10.55 28.42
C ILE A 185 -4.80 -10.30 28.12
N GLU A 186 -4.10 -9.66 29.03
CA GLU A 186 -2.66 -9.45 28.91
C GLU A 186 -1.93 -10.79 28.95
N SER A 187 -1.20 -11.09 27.90
CA SER A 187 -0.33 -12.26 27.81
C SER A 187 1.02 -11.95 28.45
N LYS A 188 1.58 -12.96 29.13
CA LYS A 188 2.99 -12.90 29.60
C LYS A 188 3.97 -12.87 28.42
N ILE A 189 3.56 -13.40 27.25
CA ILE A 189 4.38 -13.42 26.04
C ILE A 189 4.00 -12.22 25.17
N LYS A 190 4.96 -11.37 24.88
CA LYS A 190 4.77 -10.21 24.02
C LYS A 190 4.80 -10.61 22.55
N THR A 191 3.76 -10.26 21.80
CA THR A 191 3.62 -10.61 20.38
C THR A 191 4.01 -9.45 19.48
N ILE A 192 5.10 -9.64 18.74
CA ILE A 192 5.52 -8.76 17.65
C ILE A 192 4.88 -9.27 16.35
N LEU A 193 4.28 -8.39 15.55
CA LEU A 193 3.61 -8.74 14.31
C LEU A 193 4.26 -8.03 13.12
N PHE A 194 4.47 -8.80 12.05
CA PHE A 194 4.75 -8.31 10.72
C PHE A 194 3.69 -8.84 9.74
N VAL A 195 3.26 -8.00 8.79
CA VAL A 195 2.34 -8.38 7.71
C VAL A 195 2.88 -7.88 6.38
N GLY A 196 3.07 -8.80 5.41
CA GLY A 196 3.53 -8.43 4.08
C GLY A 196 3.89 -9.61 3.19
N GLY A 197 4.08 -9.38 1.89
CA GLY A 197 4.57 -10.39 0.96
C GLY A 197 5.99 -10.86 1.31
N LEU A 198 6.23 -12.17 1.13
CA LEU A 198 7.51 -12.83 1.39
C LEU A 198 8.16 -13.30 0.08
N ASP A 199 7.97 -12.58 -0.98
CA ASP A 199 8.56 -12.88 -2.29
C ASP A 199 9.65 -11.88 -2.68
N GLN A 200 10.39 -12.20 -3.74
CA GLN A 200 11.49 -11.39 -4.24
C GLN A 200 11.06 -9.95 -4.63
N ALA A 201 9.80 -9.73 -5.02
CA ALA A 201 9.30 -8.40 -5.33
C ALA A 201 9.09 -7.55 -4.06
N HIS A 202 8.95 -8.20 -2.90
CA HIS A 202 8.73 -7.59 -1.59
C HIS A 202 9.97 -7.65 -0.67
N TYR A 203 11.16 -7.98 -1.20
CA TYR A 203 12.42 -8.03 -0.43
C TYR A 203 12.66 -6.76 0.40
N PHE A 204 12.16 -5.63 -0.10
CA PHE A 204 12.32 -4.33 0.55
C PHE A 204 11.56 -4.19 1.87
N LYS A 205 10.73 -5.16 2.24
CA LYS A 205 10.01 -5.18 3.53
C LYS A 205 10.93 -5.36 4.73
N GLY A 206 12.19 -5.80 4.53
CA GLY A 206 13.24 -5.80 5.54
C GLY A 206 13.10 -6.86 6.63
N ILE A 207 12.57 -8.04 6.29
CA ILE A 207 12.40 -9.16 7.23
C ILE A 207 13.75 -9.61 7.78
N ASP A 208 14.81 -9.61 6.98
CA ASP A 208 16.16 -9.94 7.42
C ASP A 208 16.58 -9.09 8.64
N TYR A 209 16.35 -7.78 8.57
CA TYR A 209 16.66 -6.85 9.68
C TYR A 209 15.73 -7.04 10.88
N LEU A 210 14.49 -7.47 10.66
CA LEU A 210 13.56 -7.79 11.74
C LEU A 210 14.00 -9.04 12.50
N LEU A 211 14.39 -10.08 11.80
CA LEU A 211 14.93 -11.31 12.40
C LEU A 211 16.23 -11.03 13.16
N GLU A 212 17.16 -10.27 12.57
CA GLU A 212 18.39 -9.86 13.23
C GLU A 212 18.11 -9.03 14.49
N ALA A 213 17.20 -8.08 14.46
CA ALA A 213 16.82 -7.28 15.62
C ALA A 213 16.17 -8.12 16.71
N ALA A 214 15.28 -9.03 16.34
CA ALA A 214 14.56 -9.90 17.26
C ALA A 214 15.50 -10.88 18.00
N SER A 215 16.54 -11.39 17.32
CA SER A 215 17.53 -12.29 17.93
C SER A 215 18.34 -11.65 19.07
N GLN A 216 18.40 -10.33 19.09
CA GLN A 216 19.17 -9.56 20.06
C GLN A 216 18.32 -8.92 21.16
N LEU A 217 17.03 -9.25 21.27
CA LEU A 217 16.16 -8.68 22.30
C LEU A 217 16.62 -9.10 23.70
N PRO A 218 16.71 -8.17 24.69
CA PRO A 218 17.28 -8.45 26.00
C PRO A 218 16.32 -9.17 26.96
N PHE A 219 15.19 -9.67 26.48
CA PHE A 219 14.19 -10.43 27.24
C PHE A 219 13.74 -11.66 26.47
N SER A 220 13.22 -12.67 27.14
CA SER A 220 12.92 -13.99 26.53
C SER A 220 11.43 -14.23 26.24
N ASN A 221 10.54 -13.46 26.89
CA ASN A 221 9.09 -13.66 26.85
C ASN A 221 8.42 -12.94 25.64
N TRP A 222 8.90 -13.23 24.43
CA TRP A 222 8.35 -12.69 23.19
C TRP A 222 8.19 -13.76 22.11
N GLN A 223 7.30 -13.50 21.18
CA GLN A 223 7.17 -14.22 19.92
C GLN A 223 7.04 -13.23 18.75
N LEU A 224 7.49 -13.64 17.56
CA LEU A 224 7.34 -12.91 16.32
C LEU A 224 6.41 -13.67 15.38
N ASN A 225 5.29 -13.06 15.01
CA ASN A 225 4.36 -13.58 14.03
C ASN A 225 4.57 -12.87 12.70
N ILE A 226 4.85 -13.63 11.65
CA ILE A 226 5.05 -13.15 10.26
C ILE A 226 3.89 -13.66 9.41
N ALA A 227 2.98 -12.76 9.04
CA ALA A 227 1.85 -13.09 8.16
C ALA A 227 2.16 -12.66 6.73
N GLY A 228 2.01 -13.60 5.82
CA GLY A 228 2.27 -13.43 4.40
C GLY A 228 2.85 -14.70 3.80
N ALA A 229 2.97 -14.73 2.48
CA ALA A 229 3.53 -15.85 1.76
C ALA A 229 4.41 -15.36 0.60
N GLY A 230 5.34 -16.18 0.19
CA GLY A 230 6.23 -15.89 -0.95
C GLY A 230 7.40 -16.85 -1.03
N ASN A 231 8.15 -16.78 -2.12
CA ASN A 231 9.26 -17.70 -2.42
C ASN A 231 10.50 -17.50 -1.53
N LEU A 232 10.58 -16.42 -0.76
CA LEU A 232 11.64 -16.18 0.22
C LEU A 232 11.32 -16.73 1.62
N GLN A 233 10.11 -17.27 1.86
CA GLN A 233 9.71 -17.74 3.19
C GLN A 233 10.68 -18.76 3.76
N LYS A 234 11.10 -19.77 2.97
CA LYS A 234 12.05 -20.78 3.42
C LYS A 234 13.40 -20.19 3.84
N GLN A 235 13.89 -19.19 3.10
CA GLN A 235 15.12 -18.48 3.44
C GLN A 235 14.99 -17.78 4.80
N TYR A 236 13.86 -17.15 5.08
CA TYR A 236 13.62 -16.49 6.38
C TYR A 236 13.42 -17.49 7.52
N GLU A 237 12.83 -18.66 7.25
CA GLU A 237 12.74 -19.77 8.21
C GLU A 237 14.13 -20.32 8.58
N GLU A 238 15.00 -20.50 7.60
CA GLU A 238 16.40 -20.91 7.81
C GLU A 238 17.18 -19.86 8.58
N GLN A 239 17.05 -18.57 8.23
CA GLN A 239 17.68 -17.49 8.97
C GLN A 239 17.21 -17.43 10.44
N ALA A 240 15.92 -17.59 10.71
CA ALA A 240 15.39 -17.62 12.07
C ALA A 240 15.97 -18.82 12.89
N LYS A 241 16.16 -19.98 12.24
CA LYS A 241 16.79 -21.14 12.83
C LYS A 241 18.28 -20.92 13.15
N ASP A 242 19.02 -20.35 12.20
CA ASP A 242 20.46 -20.05 12.37
C ASP A 242 20.70 -19.03 13.48
N LEU A 243 19.73 -18.11 13.68
CA LEU A 243 19.73 -17.16 14.80
C LEU A 243 19.21 -17.74 16.12
N GLY A 244 18.90 -19.06 16.18
CA GLY A 244 18.43 -19.73 17.39
C GLY A 244 17.01 -19.36 17.84
N MET A 245 16.14 -18.92 16.91
CA MET A 245 14.79 -18.42 17.22
C MET A 245 13.66 -19.28 16.62
N ALA A 246 13.94 -20.51 16.18
CA ALA A 246 12.94 -21.34 15.51
C ALA A 246 11.62 -21.48 16.29
N ASP A 247 11.71 -21.57 17.63
CA ASP A 247 10.55 -21.72 18.51
C ASP A 247 9.78 -20.39 18.77
N LYS A 248 10.40 -19.25 18.46
CA LYS A 248 9.85 -17.93 18.74
C LYS A 248 9.26 -17.24 17.50
N VAL A 249 9.65 -17.66 16.30
CA VAL A 249 9.20 -17.07 15.04
C VAL A 249 8.17 -17.99 14.38
N LYS A 250 6.98 -17.45 14.12
CA LYS A 250 5.89 -18.19 13.48
C LYS A 250 5.56 -17.58 12.13
N PHE A 251 5.70 -18.36 11.07
CA PHE A 251 5.26 -18.00 9.72
C PHE A 251 3.83 -18.47 9.53
N LEU A 252 2.88 -17.52 9.45
CA LEU A 252 1.44 -17.82 9.45
C LEU A 252 0.88 -18.05 8.03
N GLY A 253 1.70 -17.86 7.00
CA GLY A 253 1.24 -17.96 5.62
C GLY A 253 0.27 -16.83 5.24
N LYS A 254 -0.44 -17.04 4.15
CA LYS A 254 -1.46 -16.09 3.66
C LYS A 254 -2.73 -16.24 4.48
N LEU A 255 -3.15 -15.17 5.11
CA LEU A 255 -4.36 -15.11 5.94
C LEU A 255 -5.53 -14.51 5.15
N ASN A 256 -6.74 -14.95 5.49
CA ASN A 256 -7.95 -14.29 5.03
C ASN A 256 -8.22 -13.01 5.84
N ALA A 257 -9.22 -12.27 5.42
CA ALA A 257 -9.49 -10.95 5.97
C ALA A 257 -9.92 -10.95 7.45
N ASN A 258 -10.54 -12.04 7.95
CA ASN A 258 -10.95 -12.16 9.35
C ASN A 258 -9.76 -12.61 10.21
N GLU A 259 -9.02 -13.62 9.75
CA GLU A 259 -7.77 -14.06 10.40
C GLU A 259 -6.77 -12.90 10.55
N LEU A 260 -6.68 -12.04 9.50
CA LEU A 260 -5.82 -10.86 9.53
C LEU A 260 -6.25 -9.88 10.64
N ALA A 261 -7.55 -9.63 10.80
CA ALA A 261 -8.05 -8.78 11.88
C ALA A 261 -7.74 -9.37 13.28
N GLU A 262 -7.85 -10.72 13.43
CA GLU A 262 -7.54 -11.41 14.68
C GLU A 262 -6.06 -11.28 15.08
N ILE A 263 -5.14 -11.47 14.12
CA ILE A 263 -3.71 -11.38 14.45
C ILE A 263 -3.28 -9.96 14.80
N TYR A 264 -3.89 -8.92 14.16
CA TYR A 264 -3.65 -7.54 14.58
C TYR A 264 -4.12 -7.30 16.01
N ARG A 265 -5.34 -7.72 16.39
CA ARG A 265 -5.87 -7.55 17.77
C ARG A 265 -5.04 -8.25 18.82
N SER A 266 -4.39 -9.37 18.47
CA SER A 266 -3.56 -10.16 19.39
C SER A 266 -2.14 -9.60 19.52
N ALA A 267 -1.71 -8.70 18.65
CA ALA A 267 -0.36 -8.17 18.67
C ALA A 267 -0.15 -7.10 19.76
N ASP A 268 1.05 -7.08 20.34
CA ASP A 268 1.51 -6.07 21.29
C ASP A 268 2.26 -4.93 20.59
N LEU A 269 2.81 -5.22 19.41
CA LEU A 269 3.58 -4.29 18.59
C LEU A 269 3.53 -4.72 17.12
N PHE A 270 3.31 -3.79 16.24
CA PHE A 270 3.42 -3.99 14.80
C PHE A 270 4.71 -3.37 14.26
N VAL A 271 5.40 -4.06 13.36
CA VAL A 271 6.69 -3.62 12.82
C VAL A 271 6.67 -3.65 11.29
N LEU A 272 6.99 -2.51 10.65
CA LEU A 272 7.19 -2.35 9.21
C LEU A 272 8.60 -1.83 8.93
N PRO A 273 9.63 -2.69 8.90
CA PRO A 273 11.03 -2.28 8.83
C PRO A 273 11.52 -2.13 7.38
N SER A 274 10.69 -1.61 6.50
CA SER A 274 11.01 -1.47 5.07
C SER A 274 12.32 -0.71 4.85
N ILE A 275 13.14 -1.19 3.90
CA ILE A 275 14.51 -0.70 3.74
C ILE A 275 14.68 0.40 2.68
N ASN A 276 13.66 0.61 1.84
CA ASN A 276 13.73 1.63 0.80
C ASN A 276 12.34 2.13 0.37
N SER A 277 12.32 3.14 -0.50
CA SER A 277 11.12 3.85 -0.97
C SER A 277 10.22 3.06 -1.95
N ASN A 278 10.43 1.74 -2.11
CA ASN A 278 9.41 0.87 -2.70
C ASN A 278 8.21 0.72 -1.74
N GLU A 279 8.41 0.96 -0.44
CA GLU A 279 7.31 1.22 0.49
C GLU A 279 6.90 2.69 0.36
N ALA A 280 5.76 2.95 -0.24
CA ALA A 280 5.31 4.31 -0.52
C ALA A 280 4.40 4.90 0.58
N PHE A 281 3.77 4.05 1.40
CA PHE A 281 2.83 4.47 2.43
C PHE A 281 2.75 3.51 3.62
N GLY A 282 2.50 2.22 3.37
CA GLY A 282 2.35 1.19 4.39
C GLY A 282 0.91 1.07 4.92
N ILE A 283 -0.04 0.65 4.08
CA ILE A 283 -1.45 0.44 4.46
C ILE A 283 -1.58 -0.45 5.70
N VAL A 284 -0.71 -1.44 5.87
CA VAL A 284 -0.67 -2.35 7.03
C VAL A 284 -0.45 -1.62 8.37
N LEU A 285 0.16 -0.42 8.35
CA LEU A 285 0.26 0.44 9.54
C LEU A 285 -1.12 0.93 9.98
N LEU A 286 -2.00 1.25 9.04
CA LEU A 286 -3.36 1.70 9.33
C LEU A 286 -4.18 0.61 9.99
N GLU A 287 -4.02 -0.65 9.52
CA GLU A 287 -4.70 -1.83 10.05
C GLU A 287 -4.24 -2.09 11.50
N ALA A 288 -2.94 -2.01 11.76
CA ALA A 288 -2.37 -2.12 13.10
C ALA A 288 -2.87 -1.01 14.04
N MET A 289 -2.76 0.25 13.61
CA MET A 289 -3.22 1.41 14.39
C MET A 289 -4.72 1.35 14.66
N ALA A 290 -5.52 0.98 13.67
CA ALA A 290 -6.96 0.79 13.83
C ALA A 290 -7.29 -0.31 14.85
N SER A 291 -6.48 -1.36 14.93
CA SER A 291 -6.59 -2.42 15.93
C SER A 291 -6.07 -2.03 17.32
N GLY A 292 -5.65 -0.78 17.51
CA GLY A 292 -5.11 -0.30 18.79
C GLY A 292 -3.71 -0.86 19.09
N VAL A 293 -2.90 -1.08 18.08
CA VAL A 293 -1.55 -1.62 18.21
C VAL A 293 -0.53 -0.52 17.89
N PRO A 294 0.44 -0.25 18.80
CA PRO A 294 1.50 0.70 18.52
C PRO A 294 2.38 0.19 17.38
N VAL A 295 2.96 1.11 16.61
CA VAL A 295 3.68 0.77 15.40
C VAL A 295 5.16 1.18 15.47
N ILE A 296 6.02 0.39 14.83
CA ILE A 296 7.38 0.79 14.46
C ILE A 296 7.48 0.74 12.94
N ALA A 297 7.95 1.82 12.32
CA ALA A 297 8.19 1.84 10.89
C ALA A 297 9.45 2.61 10.52
N SER A 298 10.01 2.29 9.35
CA SER A 298 11.20 2.97 8.84
C SER A 298 10.91 4.42 8.48
N ASN A 299 11.85 5.31 8.77
CA ASN A 299 11.80 6.73 8.39
C ASN A 299 12.01 6.91 6.89
N LEU A 300 11.03 6.43 6.11
CA LEU A 300 11.01 6.54 4.65
C LEU A 300 9.99 7.59 4.21
N PRO A 301 10.23 8.28 3.09
CA PRO A 301 9.24 9.17 2.50
C PRO A 301 7.88 8.48 2.32
N GLY A 302 6.82 9.15 2.72
CA GLY A 302 5.44 8.62 2.71
C GLY A 302 5.12 7.79 3.95
N VAL A 303 5.95 6.83 4.34
CA VAL A 303 5.75 6.00 5.54
C VAL A 303 5.81 6.84 6.82
N ARG A 304 6.81 7.72 6.91
CA ARG A 304 7.04 8.57 8.09
C ARG A 304 5.94 9.59 8.37
N THR A 305 5.01 9.79 7.43
CA THR A 305 3.88 10.73 7.57
C THR A 305 2.58 10.05 7.99
N VAL A 306 2.59 8.71 8.07
CA VAL A 306 1.42 7.93 8.47
C VAL A 306 1.09 8.12 9.95
N PHE A 307 2.11 8.29 10.78
CA PHE A 307 1.98 8.54 12.22
C PHE A 307 3.06 9.50 12.71
N GLN A 308 2.88 10.06 13.89
CA GLN A 308 3.86 10.95 14.52
C GLN A 308 4.79 10.15 15.43
N ASN A 309 6.11 10.25 15.15
CA ASN A 309 7.13 9.59 15.95
C ASN A 309 7.05 10.01 17.44
N GLY A 310 6.98 9.04 18.32
CA GLY A 310 6.88 9.24 19.78
C GLY A 310 5.44 9.36 20.30
N ILE A 311 4.42 9.39 19.43
CA ILE A 311 3.01 9.49 19.83
C ILE A 311 2.25 8.19 19.55
N GLU A 312 2.11 7.77 18.30
CA GLU A 312 1.42 6.54 17.91
C GLU A 312 2.37 5.36 17.77
N GLY A 313 3.67 5.64 17.69
CA GLY A 313 4.71 4.64 17.47
C GLY A 313 6.09 5.28 17.39
N LEU A 314 7.08 4.50 16.95
CA LEU A 314 8.46 4.96 16.79
C LEU A 314 8.96 4.75 15.36
N THR A 315 9.74 5.70 14.86
CA THR A 315 10.45 5.55 13.59
C THR A 315 11.85 4.99 13.79
N ILE A 316 12.33 4.22 12.82
CA ILE A 316 13.68 3.65 12.79
C ILE A 316 14.43 4.10 11.53
N LYS A 317 15.76 4.06 11.60
CA LYS A 317 16.61 4.19 10.42
C LYS A 317 16.42 2.96 9.52
N PRO A 318 16.15 3.14 8.21
CA PRO A 318 16.04 2.01 7.29
C PRO A 318 17.28 1.11 7.31
N ALA A 319 17.07 -0.21 7.18
CA ALA A 319 18.14 -1.21 7.16
C ALA A 319 19.07 -1.16 8.41
N ASN A 320 18.51 -0.93 9.60
CA ASN A 320 19.27 -0.84 10.84
C ASN A 320 18.62 -1.72 11.94
N ALA A 321 19.13 -2.94 12.09
CA ALA A 321 18.64 -3.92 13.07
C ALA A 321 18.85 -3.44 14.53
N ASN A 322 19.95 -2.73 14.83
CA ASN A 322 20.21 -2.23 16.18
C ASN A 322 19.19 -1.15 16.60
N ASP A 323 18.92 -0.18 15.73
CA ASP A 323 17.91 0.84 16.02
C ASP A 323 16.52 0.20 16.16
N LEU A 324 16.20 -0.79 15.32
CA LEU A 324 14.94 -1.56 15.42
C LEU A 324 14.84 -2.30 16.76
N LYS A 325 15.91 -3.01 17.17
CA LYS A 325 15.96 -3.69 18.47
C LYS A 325 15.72 -2.72 19.64
N GLU A 326 16.39 -1.54 19.63
CA GLU A 326 16.22 -0.53 20.66
C GLU A 326 14.77 -0.04 20.76
N LYS A 327 14.12 0.22 19.62
CA LYS A 327 12.72 0.70 19.61
C LYS A 327 11.73 -0.39 20.02
N ILE A 328 11.94 -1.65 19.60
CA ILE A 328 11.14 -2.79 20.06
C ILE A 328 11.27 -2.92 21.58
N THR A 329 12.50 -2.94 22.11
CA THR A 329 12.76 -3.02 23.53
C THR A 329 12.05 -1.90 24.28
N LYS A 330 12.20 -0.65 23.83
CA LYS A 330 11.60 0.53 24.47
C LYS A 330 10.09 0.42 24.64
N ILE A 331 9.38 -0.04 23.60
CA ILE A 331 7.90 -0.16 23.67
C ILE A 331 7.49 -1.36 24.53
N LEU A 332 8.12 -2.52 24.33
CA LEU A 332 7.67 -3.76 24.98
C LEU A 332 8.07 -3.89 26.45
N THR A 333 9.08 -3.12 26.91
CA THR A 333 9.48 -3.09 28.33
C THR A 333 8.84 -1.95 29.13
N ASP A 334 8.08 -1.07 28.47
CA ASP A 334 7.36 0.04 29.13
C ASP A 334 5.84 -0.07 28.84
N PRO A 335 5.06 -0.73 29.71
CA PRO A 335 3.62 -0.94 29.53
C PRO A 335 2.82 0.36 29.43
N GLU A 336 3.22 1.41 30.15
CA GLU A 336 2.52 2.69 30.12
C GLU A 336 2.75 3.38 28.76
N LEU A 337 3.96 3.38 28.25
CA LEU A 337 4.28 3.89 26.92
C LEU A 337 3.52 3.10 25.84
N GLN A 338 3.53 1.76 25.92
CA GLN A 338 2.83 0.88 24.99
C GLN A 338 1.33 1.21 24.96
N LYS A 339 0.68 1.31 26.12
CA LYS A 339 -0.73 1.63 26.27
C LYS A 339 -1.06 3.03 25.70
N LYS A 340 -0.25 4.03 26.03
CA LYS A 340 -0.41 5.40 25.54
C LYS A 340 -0.31 5.46 24.01
N MET A 341 0.68 4.79 23.43
CA MET A 341 0.84 4.73 21.97
C MET A 341 -0.31 3.98 21.30
N ALA A 342 -0.77 2.86 21.88
CA ALA A 342 -1.90 2.08 21.38
C ALA A 342 -3.18 2.92 21.29
N GLN A 343 -3.49 3.69 22.33
CA GLN A 343 -4.65 4.58 22.36
C GLN A 343 -4.54 5.72 21.34
N ALA A 344 -3.35 6.32 21.22
CA ALA A 344 -3.10 7.36 20.24
C ALA A 344 -3.21 6.81 18.80
N ALA A 345 -2.65 5.63 18.52
CA ALA A 345 -2.72 4.95 17.24
C ALA A 345 -4.19 4.70 16.81
N ARG A 346 -5.01 4.14 17.69
CA ARG A 346 -6.44 3.92 17.43
C ARG A 346 -7.17 5.23 17.13
N ARG A 347 -6.93 6.27 17.90
CA ARG A 347 -7.55 7.59 17.71
C ARG A 347 -7.18 8.16 16.35
N LEU A 348 -5.89 8.17 15.99
CA LEU A 348 -5.42 8.66 14.71
C LEU A 348 -6.05 7.87 13.53
N ALA A 349 -6.16 6.54 13.64
CA ALA A 349 -6.78 5.71 12.62
C ALA A 349 -8.26 6.08 12.39
N ILE A 350 -9.01 6.37 13.46
CA ILE A 350 -10.42 6.80 13.37
C ILE A 350 -10.53 8.21 12.78
N GLU A 351 -9.76 9.15 13.30
CA GLU A 351 -9.91 10.58 13.00
C GLU A 351 -9.41 10.95 11.61
N LYS A 352 -8.34 10.27 11.12
CA LYS A 352 -7.67 10.62 9.86
C LYS A 352 -7.87 9.57 8.77
N TYR A 353 -7.87 8.28 9.12
CA TYR A 353 -7.74 7.18 8.17
C TYR A 353 -8.98 6.27 8.07
N SER A 354 -10.05 6.53 8.82
CA SER A 354 -11.29 5.76 8.63
C SER A 354 -11.80 5.88 7.19
N LEU A 355 -12.39 4.80 6.66
CA LEU A 355 -12.95 4.79 5.30
C LEU A 355 -13.82 6.01 5.05
N ALA A 356 -14.74 6.34 5.97
CA ALA A 356 -15.63 7.49 5.83
C ALA A 356 -14.89 8.83 5.64
N LYS A 357 -13.76 9.03 6.33
CA LYS A 357 -12.95 10.25 6.19
C LYS A 357 -12.26 10.32 4.83
N VAL A 358 -11.65 9.22 4.41
CA VAL A 358 -10.91 9.15 3.15
C VAL A 358 -11.87 9.20 1.95
N ASP A 359 -13.02 8.53 2.06
CA ASP A 359 -14.06 8.52 1.04
C ASP A 359 -14.59 9.93 0.77
N ASN A 360 -14.85 10.71 1.82
CA ASN A 360 -15.26 12.12 1.69
C ASN A 360 -14.19 12.97 0.97
N GLN A 361 -12.90 12.79 1.33
CA GLN A 361 -11.81 13.50 0.66
C GLN A 361 -11.71 13.14 -0.83
N LEU A 362 -11.92 11.86 -1.17
CA LEU A 362 -11.94 11.42 -2.56
C LEU A 362 -13.11 12.04 -3.32
N LEU A 363 -14.32 11.99 -2.77
CA LEU A 363 -15.50 12.58 -3.40
C LEU A 363 -15.36 14.08 -3.62
N ASP A 364 -14.74 14.82 -2.71
CA ASP A 364 -14.51 16.25 -2.84
C ASP A 364 -13.62 16.59 -4.05
N VAL A 365 -12.65 15.75 -4.40
CA VAL A 365 -11.85 15.92 -5.62
C VAL A 365 -12.71 15.78 -6.88
N TRP A 366 -13.80 15.03 -6.82
CA TRP A 366 -14.66 14.74 -7.97
C TRP A 366 -15.83 15.72 -8.12
N LYS A 367 -16.18 16.49 -7.08
CA LYS A 367 -17.24 17.52 -7.12
C LYS A 367 -16.84 18.75 -7.93
N ASN A 368 -15.55 19.06 -8.03
CA ASN A 368 -14.95 20.20 -8.72
C ASN A 368 -14.24 19.74 -10.00
#